data_79f208cc0771c84b7d69d5033f5e50c0
#
_entry.id   79f208cc0771c84b7d69d5033f5e50c0
#
_cell.length_a   1.000
_cell.length_b   1.000
_cell.length_c   1.000
_cell.angle_alpha   90.00
_cell.angle_beta   90.00
_cell.angle_gamma   90.00
#
_symmetry.space_group_name_H-M   'P 1'
#
loop_
_entity.id
_entity.type
_entity.pdbx_description
1 polymer ?
#
loop_
_entity_poly.entity_id
_entity_poly.type
_entity_poly.pdbx_seq_one_letter_code
_entity_poly.pdbx_strand_id
1 'polypeptide(L)'
;DAAPVTVKYEDTEGNQLSAPTVLSGKIGLPYESEAKAIPGWFVAQTPSNATGTFSETAQEVIYVYERSDAAPVTVKYEDTEGNQLSAPTVLSGKIGLPYTREAKAINGWYVSQTPTNANGTYSETVQEVVYVYERSDAAPVTVKYEDTEGNELAAPTVMNGKIGLPYESEAKAIPGWFVAQTPSNATGTFSETAQEVIYVYERSDAAPVTVKYEDTEGNQLSAPTVLSGKIGLPYTSKAKAIPGWYVSQMPTNANGTYSENAQEVTYVYERSDAALVIVRYEDMEGNQLAEPTILNGKVGLSYESNAKEISGWRVSKTPKNAKGTFSDAVQEVIYVYSADKENEPGEDSGKDTPESENKTPDEENGNSSGNNSKQTNTQTKSKNKLPATGEQLTGQRIMGFLGVITVLFSFVVILRRKRKTEN
;
A
#
# COMPACT_ATOMS: atom_id res chain seq x y z
N ASP A 1 -58.00 62.41 74.42
CA ASP A 1 -57.09 61.64 73.54
C ASP A 1 -57.77 61.50 72.20
N ALA A 2 -56.97 61.46 71.17
CA ALA A 2 -57.41 61.24 69.79
C ALA A 2 -57.59 59.76 69.51
N ALA A 3 -58.34 59.40 68.41
CA ALA A 3 -58.35 58.06 67.88
C ALA A 3 -56.94 57.74 67.32
N PRO A 4 -56.54 56.51 67.31
CA PRO A 4 -55.21 56.11 66.83
C PRO A 4 -55.01 56.33 65.34
N VAL A 5 -53.77 56.65 64.94
CA VAL A 5 -53.33 56.61 63.58
C VAL A 5 -52.57 55.29 63.38
N THR A 6 -53.05 54.44 62.48
CA THR A 6 -52.45 53.10 62.19
C THR A 6 -51.63 53.26 60.94
N VAL A 7 -50.32 53.10 61.09
CA VAL A 7 -49.36 53.14 59.98
C VAL A 7 -49.16 51.71 59.47
N LYS A 8 -49.56 51.38 58.21
CA LYS A 8 -49.43 50.11 57.56
C LYS A 8 -48.31 50.10 56.54
N TYR A 9 -47.72 48.95 56.37
CA TYR A 9 -46.61 48.68 55.42
C TYR A 9 -47.03 47.54 54.52
N GLU A 10 -47.46 47.82 53.33
CA GLU A 10 -48.12 46.86 52.41
C GLU A 10 -47.42 46.81 51.05
N ASP A 11 -47.49 45.69 50.35
CA ASP A 11 -47.08 45.64 48.96
C ASP A 11 -48.14 46.25 48.02
N THR A 12 -47.88 46.25 46.71
CA THR A 12 -48.79 46.78 45.69
C THR A 12 -50.10 45.99 45.60
N GLU A 13 -50.15 44.75 46.13
CA GLU A 13 -51.36 43.93 46.21
C GLU A 13 -52.08 44.06 47.54
N GLY A 14 -51.56 44.86 48.46
CA GLY A 14 -52.15 45.08 49.79
C GLY A 14 -51.80 44.02 50.85
N ASN A 15 -50.77 43.20 50.58
CA ASN A 15 -50.27 42.23 51.55
C ASN A 15 -49.40 42.93 52.58
N GLN A 16 -49.66 42.67 53.88
CA GLN A 16 -48.88 43.26 54.97
C GLN A 16 -47.45 42.71 54.98
N LEU A 17 -46.45 43.61 54.91
CA LEU A 17 -45.00 43.27 54.89
C LEU A 17 -44.33 43.40 56.26
N SER A 18 -44.88 44.24 57.13
CA SER A 18 -44.42 44.45 58.53
C SER A 18 -45.61 44.76 59.46
N ALA A 19 -45.41 44.48 60.73
CA ALA A 19 -46.44 44.83 61.75
C ALA A 19 -46.75 46.33 61.74
N PRO A 20 -48.03 46.74 61.79
CA PRO A 20 -48.39 48.16 61.79
C PRO A 20 -47.78 48.89 63.01
N THR A 21 -47.56 50.17 62.80
CA THR A 21 -47.21 51.07 63.93
C THR A 21 -48.39 51.91 64.29
N VAL A 22 -48.74 51.96 65.58
CA VAL A 22 -49.83 52.76 66.05
C VAL A 22 -49.28 54.00 66.71
N LEU A 23 -49.71 55.21 66.20
CA LEU A 23 -49.41 56.51 66.78
C LEU A 23 -50.59 56.97 67.64
N SER A 24 -50.25 57.48 68.78
CA SER A 24 -51.22 58.03 69.73
C SER A 24 -50.86 59.52 70.12
N GLY A 25 -51.89 60.35 70.28
CA GLY A 25 -51.72 61.74 70.62
C GLY A 25 -53.02 62.42 71.11
N LYS A 26 -53.05 63.71 71.19
CA LYS A 26 -54.26 64.50 71.52
C LYS A 26 -54.79 65.11 70.23
N ILE A 27 -56.10 65.24 70.17
CA ILE A 27 -56.82 65.88 69.08
C ILE A 27 -56.17 67.22 68.70
N GLY A 28 -55.95 67.49 67.45
CA GLY A 28 -55.40 68.69 66.91
C GLY A 28 -53.84 68.82 66.93
N LEU A 29 -53.16 67.93 67.64
CA LEU A 29 -51.66 67.89 67.56
C LEU A 29 -51.17 67.23 66.29
N PRO A 30 -50.06 67.59 65.76
CA PRO A 30 -49.52 66.96 64.56
C PRO A 30 -48.98 65.55 64.85
N TYR A 31 -49.07 64.71 63.86
CA TYR A 31 -48.35 63.41 63.80
C TYR A 31 -47.47 63.37 62.58
N GLU A 32 -46.42 62.58 62.67
CA GLU A 32 -45.51 62.22 61.58
C GLU A 32 -45.26 60.72 61.63
N SER A 33 -45.39 60.06 60.51
CA SER A 33 -45.08 58.64 60.33
C SER A 33 -43.88 58.50 59.46
N GLU A 34 -43.18 57.39 59.65
CA GLU A 34 -42.00 57.04 58.85
C GLU A 34 -42.14 55.68 58.20
N ALA A 35 -41.58 55.58 57.01
CA ALA A 35 -41.45 54.28 56.32
C ALA A 35 -40.46 53.40 57.09
N LYS A 36 -40.76 52.07 57.19
CA LYS A 36 -39.81 51.09 57.70
C LYS A 36 -38.87 50.65 56.64
N ALA A 37 -37.60 50.42 56.99
CA ALA A 37 -36.69 49.63 56.16
C ALA A 37 -37.09 48.16 56.20
N ILE A 38 -37.55 47.63 55.07
CA ILE A 38 -37.97 46.22 54.92
C ILE A 38 -36.97 45.56 53.93
N PRO A 39 -36.18 44.55 54.34
CA PRO A 39 -35.19 43.90 53.49
C PRO A 39 -35.81 43.36 52.20
N GLY A 40 -35.24 43.75 51.06
CA GLY A 40 -35.72 43.34 49.74
C GLY A 40 -36.89 44.16 49.18
N TRP A 41 -37.26 45.25 49.88
CA TRP A 41 -38.36 46.10 49.47
C TRP A 41 -37.93 47.57 49.55
N PHE A 42 -38.41 48.42 48.64
CA PHE A 42 -38.27 49.85 48.72
C PHE A 42 -39.64 50.53 48.70
N VAL A 43 -39.72 51.70 49.25
CA VAL A 43 -40.98 52.46 49.26
C VAL A 43 -41.27 52.94 47.84
N ALA A 44 -42.28 52.38 47.21
CA ALA A 44 -42.73 52.81 45.89
C ALA A 44 -43.66 54.02 45.96
N GLN A 45 -44.46 54.11 47.05
CA GLN A 45 -45.36 55.22 47.23
C GLN A 45 -45.38 55.64 48.70
N THR A 46 -45.00 56.90 48.97
CA THR A 46 -45.15 57.54 50.24
C THR A 46 -46.56 58.10 50.31
N PRO A 47 -47.33 57.80 51.34
CA PRO A 47 -48.68 58.28 51.46
C PRO A 47 -48.74 59.80 51.67
N SER A 48 -49.71 60.49 51.06
CA SER A 48 -49.91 61.93 51.18
C SER A 48 -50.23 62.39 52.58
N ASN A 49 -50.74 61.48 53.43
CA ASN A 49 -51.02 61.69 54.81
C ASN A 49 -49.97 61.09 55.74
N ALA A 50 -48.74 61.00 55.32
CA ALA A 50 -47.61 60.61 56.18
C ALA A 50 -47.43 61.57 57.38
N THR A 51 -47.77 62.79 57.18
CA THR A 51 -47.92 63.84 58.24
C THR A 51 -49.36 64.29 58.24
N GLY A 52 -49.86 64.59 59.41
CA GLY A 52 -51.22 65.10 59.58
C GLY A 52 -51.51 65.56 61.02
N THR A 53 -52.79 65.67 61.39
CA THR A 53 -53.17 65.98 62.69
C THR A 53 -54.10 64.92 63.30
N PHE A 54 -53.90 64.55 64.54
CA PHE A 54 -54.75 63.64 65.26
C PHE A 54 -56.19 64.13 65.34
N SER A 55 -57.16 63.25 65.05
CA SER A 55 -58.57 63.52 64.99
C SER A 55 -59.42 62.60 65.94
N GLU A 56 -60.72 62.87 66.02
CA GLU A 56 -61.65 62.03 66.77
C GLU A 56 -61.92 60.63 66.10
N THR A 57 -61.58 60.52 64.79
CA THR A 57 -61.76 59.29 63.99
C THR A 57 -60.43 58.67 63.75
N ALA A 58 -60.40 57.33 63.75
CA ALA A 58 -59.25 56.48 63.43
C ALA A 58 -58.78 56.81 62.00
N GLN A 59 -57.47 56.96 61.84
CA GLN A 59 -56.86 57.27 60.57
C GLN A 59 -55.88 56.14 60.18
N GLU A 60 -55.71 55.91 58.84
CA GLU A 60 -54.73 54.95 58.31
C GLU A 60 -53.73 55.71 57.43
N VAL A 61 -52.51 55.28 57.60
CA VAL A 61 -51.34 55.75 56.74
C VAL A 61 -50.77 54.52 56.14
N ILE A 62 -50.72 54.39 54.78
CA ILE A 62 -50.31 53.20 54.10
C ILE A 62 -49.11 53.52 53.25
N TYR A 63 -47.93 53.02 53.66
CA TYR A 63 -46.73 53.00 52.82
C TYR A 63 -46.79 51.77 51.89
N VAL A 64 -46.71 52.03 50.57
CA VAL A 64 -46.72 50.98 49.55
C VAL A 64 -45.30 50.68 49.12
N TYR A 65 -44.95 49.43 49.08
CA TYR A 65 -43.62 48.94 48.79
C TYR A 65 -43.63 48.08 47.52
N GLU A 66 -42.51 48.17 46.80
CA GLU A 66 -42.20 47.22 45.72
C GLU A 66 -40.93 46.43 46.05
N ARG A 67 -40.83 45.23 45.49
CA ARG A 67 -39.61 44.46 45.62
C ARG A 67 -38.46 45.12 44.95
N SER A 68 -37.32 45.18 45.64
CA SER A 68 -36.06 45.72 45.06
C SER A 68 -35.55 44.79 43.95
N ASP A 69 -34.85 45.39 42.99
CA ASP A 69 -34.09 44.65 42.01
C ASP A 69 -33.02 43.82 42.71
N ALA A 70 -32.90 42.56 42.30
CA ALA A 70 -31.88 41.67 42.81
C ALA A 70 -30.55 41.90 42.13
N ALA A 71 -29.48 41.48 42.79
CA ALA A 71 -28.20 41.28 42.10
C ALA A 71 -28.34 40.17 41.01
N PRO A 72 -27.62 40.25 39.93
CA PRO A 72 -27.71 39.31 38.84
C PRO A 72 -27.31 37.92 39.23
N VAL A 73 -27.96 36.89 38.60
CA VAL A 73 -27.54 35.51 38.66
C VAL A 73 -26.84 35.18 37.34
N THR A 74 -25.57 34.85 37.40
CA THR A 74 -24.76 34.50 36.21
C THR A 74 -24.72 32.99 36.08
N VAL A 75 -25.26 32.48 34.97
CA VAL A 75 -25.22 31.04 34.61
C VAL A 75 -24.05 30.81 33.69
N LYS A 76 -23.09 29.95 34.09
CA LYS A 76 -21.89 29.57 33.37
C LYS A 76 -22.00 28.14 32.84
N TYR A 77 -21.33 27.90 31.75
CA TYR A 77 -21.27 26.60 31.05
C TYR A 77 -19.80 26.30 30.82
N GLU A 78 -19.23 25.41 31.63
CA GLU A 78 -17.80 25.17 31.72
C GLU A 78 -17.50 23.66 31.58
N ASP A 79 -16.28 23.31 31.11
CA ASP A 79 -15.78 21.94 31.17
C ASP A 79 -15.24 21.60 32.56
N THR A 80 -14.72 20.40 32.74
CA THR A 80 -14.14 19.95 34.02
C THR A 80 -12.88 20.68 34.41
N GLU A 81 -12.21 21.35 33.46
CA GLU A 81 -11.04 22.20 33.70
C GLU A 81 -11.41 23.67 33.94
N GLY A 82 -12.70 24.01 33.85
CA GLY A 82 -13.20 25.38 34.04
C GLY A 82 -13.12 26.24 32.78
N ASN A 83 -12.89 25.66 31.60
CA ASN A 83 -12.91 26.39 30.35
C ASN A 83 -14.36 26.68 29.94
N GLN A 84 -14.61 27.94 29.55
CA GLN A 84 -15.93 28.37 29.08
C GLN A 84 -16.29 27.71 27.73
N LEU A 85 -17.40 26.99 27.69
CA LEU A 85 -17.91 26.31 26.49
C LEU A 85 -18.95 27.15 25.73
N SER A 86 -19.66 28.03 26.44
CA SER A 86 -20.65 28.91 25.86
C SER A 86 -20.71 30.24 26.63
N ALA A 87 -21.16 31.31 25.97
CA ALA A 87 -21.37 32.61 26.64
C ALA A 87 -22.30 32.44 27.86
N PRO A 88 -21.96 33.05 28.99
CA PRO A 88 -22.79 33.03 30.19
C PRO A 88 -24.17 33.63 29.92
N THR A 89 -25.14 33.20 30.68
CA THR A 89 -26.49 33.76 30.68
C THR A 89 -26.69 34.56 31.98
N VAL A 90 -27.10 35.79 31.88
CA VAL A 90 -27.41 36.61 33.04
C VAL A 90 -28.93 36.66 33.26
N LEU A 91 -29.35 36.29 34.44
CA LEU A 91 -30.74 36.39 34.86
C LEU A 91 -30.92 37.58 35.78
N SER A 92 -31.99 38.34 35.56
CA SER A 92 -32.41 39.48 36.39
C SER A 92 -33.79 39.24 36.95
N GLY A 93 -34.03 39.70 38.16
CA GLY A 93 -35.33 39.55 38.83
C GLY A 93 -35.43 40.42 40.07
N LYS A 94 -36.47 40.24 40.84
CA LYS A 94 -36.73 40.92 42.10
C LYS A 94 -36.34 40.05 43.29
N ILE A 95 -35.78 40.64 44.31
CA ILE A 95 -35.35 39.95 45.55
C ILE A 95 -36.50 39.06 46.10
N GLY A 96 -36.18 37.82 46.45
CA GLY A 96 -37.12 36.84 47.01
C GLY A 96 -38.01 36.13 46.00
N LEU A 97 -37.98 36.51 44.70
CA LEU A 97 -38.65 35.74 43.66
C LEU A 97 -37.81 34.52 43.23
N PRO A 98 -38.43 33.43 42.80
CA PRO A 98 -37.71 32.26 42.35
C PRO A 98 -37.10 32.49 40.96
N TYR A 99 -35.97 31.83 40.69
CA TYR A 99 -35.45 31.59 39.36
C TYR A 99 -35.24 30.10 39.10
N THR A 100 -35.35 29.75 37.84
CA THR A 100 -35.06 28.39 37.36
C THR A 100 -34.28 28.50 36.10
N ARG A 101 -33.21 27.69 35.96
CA ARG A 101 -32.42 27.62 34.75
C ARG A 101 -32.10 26.17 34.45
N GLU A 102 -32.38 25.75 33.22
CA GLU A 102 -31.95 24.48 32.68
C GLU A 102 -30.59 24.56 32.01
N ALA A 103 -29.89 23.44 31.93
CA ALA A 103 -28.64 23.32 31.23
C ALA A 103 -28.82 23.66 29.75
N LYS A 104 -27.81 24.29 29.14
CA LYS A 104 -27.79 24.57 27.71
C LYS A 104 -27.32 23.33 26.94
N ALA A 105 -27.99 22.95 25.88
CA ALA A 105 -27.48 21.94 24.96
C ALA A 105 -26.23 22.50 24.22
N ILE A 106 -25.10 21.81 24.32
CA ILE A 106 -23.83 22.15 23.69
C ILE A 106 -23.40 20.93 22.88
N ASN A 107 -23.25 21.10 21.56
CA ASN A 107 -22.94 20.02 20.66
C ASN A 107 -21.62 19.32 21.03
N GLY A 108 -21.62 17.98 21.09
CA GLY A 108 -20.46 17.19 21.47
C GLY A 108 -20.17 17.14 22.99
N TRP A 109 -21.06 17.73 23.83
CA TRP A 109 -20.91 17.77 25.27
C TRP A 109 -22.20 17.34 25.99
N TYR A 110 -22.07 16.67 27.10
CA TYR A 110 -23.17 16.35 27.98
C TYR A 110 -22.92 16.95 29.36
N VAL A 111 -24.01 17.22 30.12
CA VAL A 111 -23.89 17.75 31.47
C VAL A 111 -23.44 16.62 32.38
N SER A 112 -22.25 16.72 32.91
CA SER A 112 -21.70 15.76 33.87
C SER A 112 -22.06 16.12 35.31
N GLN A 113 -22.22 17.43 35.58
CA GLN A 113 -22.63 17.90 36.89
C GLN A 113 -23.65 19.03 36.78
N THR A 114 -24.86 18.77 37.34
CA THR A 114 -25.91 19.78 37.50
C THR A 114 -25.71 20.54 38.83
N PRO A 115 -25.66 21.87 38.82
CA PRO A 115 -25.50 22.64 40.04
C PRO A 115 -26.73 22.52 40.96
N THR A 116 -26.49 22.45 42.26
CA THR A 116 -27.56 22.35 43.28
C THR A 116 -28.44 23.61 43.32
N ASN A 117 -27.91 24.75 42.86
CA ASN A 117 -28.60 26.05 42.79
C ASN A 117 -29.10 26.38 41.38
N ALA A 118 -29.32 25.38 40.52
CA ALA A 118 -29.99 25.57 39.23
C ALA A 118 -31.39 26.24 39.38
N ASN A 119 -32.03 25.93 40.51
CA ASN A 119 -33.24 26.56 40.98
C ASN A 119 -32.92 27.28 42.29
N GLY A 120 -33.31 28.53 42.42
CA GLY A 120 -33.03 29.32 43.61
C GLY A 120 -33.95 30.55 43.73
N THR A 121 -33.60 31.44 44.62
CA THR A 121 -34.29 32.73 44.80
C THR A 121 -33.30 33.88 44.59
N TYR A 122 -33.75 34.91 43.90
CA TYR A 122 -33.00 36.14 43.73
C TYR A 122 -32.70 36.81 45.10
N SER A 123 -31.47 37.28 45.26
CA SER A 123 -30.97 37.92 46.46
C SER A 123 -30.29 39.24 46.22
N GLU A 124 -29.87 39.90 47.28
CA GLU A 124 -29.10 41.15 47.21
C GLU A 124 -27.67 40.95 46.77
N THR A 125 -27.18 39.69 46.86
CA THR A 125 -25.81 39.34 46.49
C THR A 125 -25.76 38.64 45.14
N VAL A 126 -24.66 38.86 44.34
CA VAL A 126 -24.41 38.18 43.07
C VAL A 126 -24.33 36.66 43.30
N GLN A 127 -24.99 35.93 42.43
CA GLN A 127 -25.03 34.49 42.47
C GLN A 127 -24.47 33.90 41.16
N GLU A 128 -23.82 32.72 41.27
CA GLU A 128 -23.35 31.98 40.12
C GLU A 128 -23.98 30.58 40.10
N VAL A 129 -24.39 30.16 38.91
CA VAL A 129 -24.89 28.81 38.61
C VAL A 129 -23.95 28.20 37.57
N VAL A 130 -23.17 27.19 37.92
CA VAL A 130 -22.18 26.61 37.05
C VAL A 130 -22.60 25.19 36.64
N TYR A 131 -22.89 25.00 35.34
CA TYR A 131 -23.06 23.71 34.72
C TYR A 131 -21.73 23.19 34.26
N VAL A 132 -21.34 21.99 34.69
CA VAL A 132 -20.13 21.31 34.26
C VAL A 132 -20.45 20.26 33.22
N TYR A 133 -19.66 20.26 32.14
CA TYR A 133 -19.84 19.40 30.98
C TYR A 133 -18.62 18.53 30.74
N GLU A 134 -18.87 17.35 30.19
CA GLU A 134 -17.86 16.46 29.64
C GLU A 134 -18.12 16.19 28.18
N ARG A 135 -17.05 15.86 27.41
CA ARG A 135 -17.19 15.50 25.99
C ARG A 135 -17.97 14.20 25.88
N SER A 136 -18.91 14.14 24.96
CA SER A 136 -19.66 12.92 24.62
C SER A 136 -18.76 11.91 23.92
N ASP A 137 -19.08 10.63 24.08
CA ASP A 137 -18.45 9.57 23.29
C ASP A 137 -18.79 9.76 21.82
N ALA A 138 -17.78 9.58 20.98
CA ALA A 138 -17.95 9.64 19.54
C ALA A 138 -18.43 8.30 18.96
N ALA A 139 -19.00 8.34 17.78
CA ALA A 139 -19.14 7.14 16.98
C ALA A 139 -17.76 6.60 16.58
N PRO A 140 -17.61 5.27 16.43
CA PRO A 140 -16.30 4.68 16.14
C PRO A 140 -15.75 5.09 14.79
N VAL A 141 -14.42 5.13 14.69
CA VAL A 141 -13.68 5.20 13.44
C VAL A 141 -13.19 3.78 13.11
N THR A 142 -13.63 3.23 12.00
CA THR A 142 -13.24 1.89 11.53
C THR A 142 -12.15 2.01 10.47
N VAL A 143 -10.96 1.47 10.77
CA VAL A 143 -9.83 1.44 9.85
C VAL A 143 -9.83 0.11 9.12
N LYS A 144 -9.96 0.12 7.81
CA LYS A 144 -9.98 -1.05 6.92
C LYS A 144 -8.67 -1.15 6.12
N TYR A 145 -8.33 -2.37 5.76
CA TYR A 145 -7.13 -2.74 5.03
C TYR A 145 -7.55 -3.60 3.84
N GLU A 146 -7.64 -3.01 2.67
CA GLU A 146 -8.26 -3.60 1.48
C GLU A 146 -7.30 -3.60 0.29
N ASP A 147 -7.46 -4.53 -0.64
CA ASP A 147 -6.77 -4.46 -1.93
C ASP A 147 -7.48 -3.48 -2.89
N THR A 148 -6.94 -3.35 -4.10
CA THR A 148 -7.51 -2.46 -5.14
C THR A 148 -8.90 -2.90 -5.63
N GLU A 149 -9.29 -4.14 -5.38
CA GLU A 149 -10.61 -4.68 -5.69
C GLU A 149 -11.60 -4.58 -4.51
N GLY A 150 -11.13 -4.09 -3.34
CA GLY A 150 -11.93 -3.96 -2.12
C GLY A 150 -12.03 -5.24 -1.28
N ASN A 151 -11.15 -6.22 -1.51
CA ASN A 151 -11.10 -7.41 -0.66
C ASN A 151 -10.34 -7.10 0.63
N GLU A 152 -10.89 -7.54 1.76
CA GLU A 152 -10.26 -7.38 3.06
C GLU A 152 -8.98 -8.22 3.15
N LEU A 153 -7.86 -7.58 3.50
CA LEU A 153 -6.55 -8.22 3.67
C LEU A 153 -6.19 -8.48 5.15
N ALA A 154 -6.77 -7.72 6.05
CA ALA A 154 -6.56 -7.87 7.49
C ALA A 154 -7.78 -7.36 8.24
N ALA A 155 -8.07 -7.94 9.41
CA ALA A 155 -9.19 -7.52 10.26
C ALA A 155 -9.15 -6.01 10.54
N PRO A 156 -10.30 -5.32 10.47
CA PRO A 156 -10.38 -3.89 10.73
C PRO A 156 -9.91 -3.53 12.14
N THR A 157 -9.44 -2.30 12.30
CA THR A 157 -9.14 -1.71 13.60
C THR A 157 -10.24 -0.70 13.94
N VAL A 158 -10.84 -0.82 15.13
CA VAL A 158 -11.84 0.11 15.62
C VAL A 158 -11.20 1.06 16.62
N MET A 159 -11.35 2.35 16.39
CA MET A 159 -10.85 3.42 17.25
C MET A 159 -12.05 4.10 17.91
N ASN A 160 -11.97 4.29 19.24
CA ASN A 160 -12.97 4.98 20.03
C ASN A 160 -12.37 6.23 20.64
N GLY A 161 -13.17 7.27 20.80
CA GLY A 161 -12.73 8.52 21.35
C GLY A 161 -13.90 9.43 21.74
N LYS A 162 -13.59 10.64 22.09
CA LYS A 162 -14.57 11.67 22.41
C LYS A 162 -14.75 12.63 21.23
N ILE A 163 -15.97 13.10 21.02
CA ILE A 163 -16.30 14.07 19.94
C ILE A 163 -15.36 15.27 19.97
N GLY A 164 -14.83 15.60 18.78
CA GLY A 164 -13.93 16.75 18.61
C GLY A 164 -12.47 16.52 19.03
N LEU A 165 -12.11 15.35 19.59
CA LEU A 165 -10.71 14.99 19.81
C LEU A 165 -10.09 14.42 18.53
N PRO A 166 -8.77 14.60 18.32
CA PRO A 166 -8.10 14.07 17.15
C PRO A 166 -7.96 12.55 17.21
N TYR A 167 -7.93 11.90 16.03
CA TYR A 167 -7.46 10.54 15.86
C TYR A 167 -6.37 10.48 14.80
N GLU A 168 -5.53 9.48 14.94
CA GLU A 168 -4.52 9.10 13.95
C GLU A 168 -4.56 7.60 13.77
N SER A 169 -4.70 7.14 12.53
CA SER A 169 -4.69 5.74 12.16
C SER A 169 -3.39 5.39 11.46
N GLU A 170 -3.01 4.12 11.53
CA GLU A 170 -1.80 3.61 10.91
C GLU A 170 -2.09 2.45 9.97
N ALA A 171 -1.31 2.36 8.90
CA ALA A 171 -1.32 1.22 8.01
C ALA A 171 -0.74 -0.02 8.72
N LYS A 172 -1.31 -1.20 8.47
CA LYS A 172 -0.73 -2.47 8.93
C LYS A 172 0.33 -2.97 7.96
N ALA A 173 1.41 -3.56 8.50
CA ALA A 173 2.33 -4.35 7.71
C ALA A 173 1.65 -5.67 7.34
N ILE A 174 1.42 -5.92 6.05
CA ILE A 174 0.79 -7.12 5.51
C ILE A 174 1.80 -7.82 4.60
N PRO A 175 2.25 -9.05 4.92
CA PRO A 175 3.25 -9.75 4.13
C PRO A 175 2.84 -9.89 2.66
N GLY A 176 3.74 -9.53 1.75
CA GLY A 176 3.50 -9.56 0.32
C GLY A 176 2.69 -8.39 -0.25
N TRP A 177 2.37 -7.40 0.57
CA TRP A 177 1.60 -6.23 0.17
C TRP A 177 2.28 -4.94 0.63
N PHE A 178 2.13 -3.86 -0.12
CA PHE A 178 2.55 -2.52 0.27
C PHE A 178 1.36 -1.55 0.15
N VAL A 179 1.40 -0.48 0.93
CA VAL A 179 0.37 0.56 0.88
C VAL A 179 0.52 1.32 -0.43
N ALA A 180 -0.45 1.15 -1.32
CA ALA A 180 -0.50 1.86 -2.59
C ALA A 180 -1.10 3.26 -2.43
N GLN A 181 -2.06 3.40 -1.50
CA GLN A 181 -2.72 4.66 -1.23
C GLN A 181 -2.98 4.84 0.27
N THR A 182 -2.38 5.88 0.83
CA THR A 182 -2.71 6.35 2.18
C THR A 182 -3.96 7.22 2.11
N PRO A 183 -4.99 6.94 2.93
CA PRO A 183 -6.23 7.71 2.89
C PRO A 183 -6.01 9.14 3.39
N SER A 184 -6.69 10.11 2.78
CA SER A 184 -6.61 11.52 3.18
C SER A 184 -7.14 11.78 4.58
N ASN A 185 -7.98 10.89 5.09
CA ASN A 185 -8.55 10.91 6.45
C ASN A 185 -7.85 9.92 7.38
N ALA A 186 -6.59 9.57 7.13
CA ALA A 186 -5.78 8.79 8.08
C ALA A 186 -5.69 9.48 9.45
N THR A 187 -5.72 10.81 9.45
CA THR A 187 -5.86 11.66 10.63
C THR A 187 -7.13 12.47 10.51
N GLY A 188 -7.79 12.73 11.63
CA GLY A 188 -9.03 13.49 11.65
C GLY A 188 -9.50 13.80 13.06
N THR A 189 -10.77 14.08 13.21
CA THR A 189 -11.42 14.30 14.51
C THR A 189 -12.61 13.37 14.67
N PHE A 190 -12.74 12.80 15.86
CA PHE A 190 -13.89 11.98 16.21
C PHE A 190 -15.19 12.82 16.13
N SER A 191 -16.25 12.21 15.59
CA SER A 191 -17.55 12.86 15.37
C SER A 191 -18.72 12.04 15.91
N GLU A 192 -19.91 12.60 15.81
CA GLU A 192 -21.17 11.90 16.19
C GLU A 192 -21.53 10.77 15.21
N THR A 193 -20.98 10.81 14.00
CA THR A 193 -21.23 9.81 12.95
C THR A 193 -20.03 8.89 12.78
N ALA A 194 -20.29 7.60 12.55
CA ALA A 194 -19.26 6.61 12.27
C ALA A 194 -18.47 7.00 11.01
N GLN A 195 -17.15 6.82 11.07
CA GLN A 195 -16.20 7.16 10.01
C GLN A 195 -15.45 5.90 9.58
N GLU A 196 -15.07 5.84 8.31
CA GLU A 196 -14.22 4.79 7.77
C GLU A 196 -12.93 5.38 7.23
N VAL A 197 -11.81 4.71 7.51
CA VAL A 197 -10.48 5.00 6.99
C VAL A 197 -10.02 3.75 6.24
N ILE A 198 -9.75 3.86 4.93
CA ILE A 198 -9.43 2.72 4.09
C ILE A 198 -8.01 2.87 3.55
N TYR A 199 -7.11 1.99 4.01
CA TYR A 199 -5.79 1.83 3.42
C TYR A 199 -5.88 0.85 2.26
N VAL A 200 -5.48 1.30 1.08
CA VAL A 200 -5.48 0.47 -0.14
C VAL A 200 -4.08 -0.07 -0.38
N TYR A 201 -4.00 -1.38 -0.63
CA TYR A 201 -2.76 -2.12 -0.81
C TYR A 201 -2.66 -2.72 -2.20
N GLU A 202 -1.44 -2.83 -2.68
CA GLU A 202 -1.08 -3.59 -3.86
C GLU A 202 -0.09 -4.70 -3.50
N ARG A 203 -0.11 -5.81 -4.29
CA ARG A 203 0.87 -6.87 -4.11
C ARG A 203 2.28 -6.37 -4.42
N SER A 204 3.22 -6.71 -3.57
CA SER A 204 4.64 -6.41 -3.77
C SER A 204 5.20 -7.21 -4.95
N ASP A 205 6.21 -6.67 -5.62
CA ASP A 205 6.98 -7.40 -6.61
C ASP A 205 7.72 -8.55 -5.94
N ALA A 206 7.70 -9.71 -6.59
CA ALA A 206 8.41 -10.89 -6.13
C ALA A 206 9.88 -10.86 -6.55
N ALA A 207 10.70 -11.60 -5.83
CA ALA A 207 12.01 -11.94 -6.32
C ALA A 207 11.88 -12.81 -7.59
N PRO A 208 12.86 -12.75 -8.52
CA PRO A 208 12.77 -13.45 -9.79
C PRO A 208 12.83 -14.97 -9.63
N VAL A 209 12.15 -15.67 -10.56
CA VAL A 209 12.30 -17.11 -10.75
C VAL A 209 13.21 -17.34 -11.94
N THR A 210 14.39 -17.93 -11.71
CA THR A 210 15.36 -18.22 -12.75
C THR A 210 15.18 -19.64 -13.27
N VAL A 211 14.82 -19.78 -14.53
CA VAL A 211 14.65 -21.08 -15.21
C VAL A 211 15.96 -21.44 -15.93
N LYS A 212 16.61 -22.50 -15.49
CA LYS A 212 17.87 -23.01 -16.03
C LYS A 212 17.65 -24.20 -16.95
N TYR A 213 18.54 -24.39 -17.91
CA TYR A 213 18.52 -25.47 -18.89
C TYR A 213 19.94 -26.08 -18.91
N GLU A 214 20.12 -27.21 -18.22
CA GLU A 214 21.44 -27.78 -17.92
C GLU A 214 21.47 -29.26 -18.35
N ASP A 215 22.67 -29.78 -18.61
CA ASP A 215 22.86 -31.21 -18.79
C ASP A 215 22.97 -31.93 -17.42
N THR A 216 23.20 -33.25 -17.46
CA THR A 216 23.35 -34.08 -16.25
C THR A 216 24.60 -33.76 -15.45
N GLU A 217 25.58 -33.08 -16.03
CA GLU A 217 26.79 -32.58 -15.35
C GLU A 217 26.66 -31.16 -14.85
N GLY A 218 25.50 -30.48 -15.09
CA GLY A 218 25.24 -29.11 -14.68
C GLY A 218 25.77 -28.05 -15.63
N ASN A 219 26.19 -28.44 -16.85
CA ASN A 219 26.62 -27.46 -17.85
C ASN A 219 25.42 -26.77 -18.47
N GLN A 220 25.48 -25.46 -18.59
CA GLN A 220 24.40 -24.67 -19.19
C GLN A 220 24.31 -24.91 -20.71
N LEU A 221 23.13 -25.35 -21.16
CA LEU A 221 22.84 -25.61 -22.57
C LEU A 221 22.17 -24.43 -23.30
N SER A 222 21.48 -23.58 -22.57
CA SER A 222 20.82 -22.40 -23.11
C SER A 222 20.80 -21.28 -22.06
N ALA A 223 20.73 -20.02 -22.51
CA ALA A 223 20.57 -18.88 -21.59
C ALA A 223 19.33 -19.08 -20.69
N PRO A 224 19.46 -18.77 -19.39
CA PRO A 224 18.35 -18.87 -18.46
C PRO A 224 17.18 -17.96 -18.88
N THR A 225 15.98 -18.34 -18.45
CA THR A 225 14.80 -17.49 -18.56
C THR A 225 14.47 -16.94 -17.19
N VAL A 226 14.27 -15.64 -17.07
CA VAL A 226 13.86 -15.00 -15.83
C VAL A 226 12.38 -14.71 -15.91
N LEU A 227 11.62 -15.19 -14.92
CA LEU A 227 10.20 -14.91 -14.76
C LEU A 227 10.04 -13.90 -13.63
N SER A 228 9.18 -12.90 -13.85
CA SER A 228 8.85 -11.87 -12.87
C SER A 228 7.35 -11.82 -12.64
N GLY A 229 6.95 -11.49 -11.42
CA GLY A 229 5.54 -11.40 -11.03
C GLY A 229 5.37 -10.78 -9.66
N LYS A 230 4.16 -10.86 -9.16
CA LYS A 230 3.81 -10.36 -7.83
C LYS A 230 3.78 -11.52 -6.81
N ILE A 231 4.18 -11.25 -5.57
CA ILE A 231 4.17 -12.23 -4.47
C ILE A 231 2.81 -12.90 -4.35
N GLY A 232 2.82 -14.23 -4.22
CA GLY A 232 1.61 -15.05 -4.07
C GLY A 232 0.85 -15.34 -5.36
N LEU A 233 1.24 -14.78 -6.52
CA LEU A 233 0.67 -15.15 -7.80
C LEU A 233 1.37 -16.39 -8.37
N PRO A 234 0.68 -17.23 -9.18
CA PRO A 234 1.27 -18.41 -9.77
C PRO A 234 2.25 -18.07 -10.89
N TYR A 235 3.28 -18.90 -11.05
CA TYR A 235 4.12 -18.93 -12.23
C TYR A 235 4.08 -20.31 -12.88
N THR A 236 4.37 -20.33 -14.17
CA THR A 236 4.57 -21.55 -14.97
C THR A 236 5.80 -21.38 -15.83
N SER A 237 6.75 -22.29 -15.70
CA SER A 237 7.91 -22.38 -16.58
C SER A 237 7.72 -23.48 -17.63
N LYS A 238 8.50 -23.41 -18.70
CA LYS A 238 8.48 -24.41 -19.78
C LYS A 238 9.90 -24.79 -20.17
N ALA A 239 10.07 -26.07 -20.51
CA ALA A 239 11.29 -26.54 -21.13
C ALA A 239 11.51 -25.85 -22.49
N LYS A 240 12.76 -25.59 -22.87
CA LYS A 240 13.15 -25.15 -24.19
C LYS A 240 13.43 -26.35 -25.11
N ALA A 241 13.06 -26.25 -26.37
CA ALA A 241 13.57 -27.15 -27.38
C ALA A 241 15.04 -26.81 -27.68
N ILE A 242 15.95 -27.74 -27.40
CA ILE A 242 17.39 -27.58 -27.63
C ILE A 242 17.80 -28.66 -28.64
N PRO A 243 18.28 -28.29 -29.82
CA PRO A 243 18.64 -29.25 -30.86
C PRO A 243 19.65 -30.31 -30.35
N GLY A 244 19.34 -31.59 -30.58
CA GLY A 244 20.18 -32.71 -30.15
C GLY A 244 20.06 -33.08 -28.66
N TRP A 245 19.10 -32.49 -27.93
CA TRP A 245 18.87 -32.76 -26.52
C TRP A 245 17.39 -32.96 -26.26
N TYR A 246 17.05 -33.83 -25.30
CA TYR A 246 15.69 -34.02 -24.78
C TYR A 246 15.68 -33.81 -23.27
N VAL A 247 14.54 -33.42 -22.72
CA VAL A 247 14.37 -33.27 -21.27
C VAL A 247 14.33 -34.65 -20.64
N SER A 248 15.36 -34.96 -19.86
CA SER A 248 15.44 -36.25 -19.13
C SER A 248 14.80 -36.13 -17.76
N GLN A 249 14.81 -34.93 -17.14
CA GLN A 249 14.19 -34.70 -15.84
C GLN A 249 13.42 -33.37 -15.83
N MET A 250 12.12 -33.49 -15.56
CA MET A 250 11.25 -32.34 -15.34
C MET A 250 11.38 -31.84 -13.90
N PRO A 251 11.52 -30.54 -13.67
CA PRO A 251 11.54 -30.00 -12.32
C PRO A 251 10.18 -30.13 -11.64
N THR A 252 10.18 -30.48 -10.35
CA THR A 252 8.94 -30.59 -9.55
C THR A 252 8.27 -29.22 -9.33
N ASN A 253 9.07 -28.15 -9.41
CA ASN A 253 8.64 -26.77 -9.26
C ASN A 253 8.54 -26.02 -10.61
N ALA A 254 8.27 -26.74 -11.72
CA ALA A 254 7.97 -26.10 -13.01
C ALA A 254 6.81 -25.11 -12.92
N ASN A 255 5.86 -25.39 -12.03
CA ASN A 255 4.76 -24.53 -11.63
C ASN A 255 4.91 -24.24 -10.13
N GLY A 256 4.68 -22.99 -9.74
CA GLY A 256 4.78 -22.58 -8.34
C GLY A 256 4.13 -21.22 -8.11
N THR A 257 4.43 -20.62 -6.98
CA THR A 257 4.00 -19.26 -6.63
C THR A 257 5.21 -18.37 -6.42
N TYR A 258 5.14 -17.16 -6.93
CA TYR A 258 6.15 -16.12 -6.68
C TYR A 258 6.26 -15.81 -5.19
N SER A 259 7.48 -15.60 -4.71
CA SER A 259 7.78 -15.33 -3.30
C SER A 259 8.74 -14.15 -3.13
N GLU A 260 8.99 -13.76 -1.89
CA GLU A 260 9.97 -12.73 -1.55
C GLU A 260 11.41 -13.19 -1.82
N ASN A 261 11.64 -14.49 -1.87
CA ASN A 261 12.95 -15.07 -2.12
C ASN A 261 13.10 -15.52 -3.58
N ALA A 262 14.31 -15.33 -4.14
CA ALA A 262 14.63 -15.83 -5.47
C ALA A 262 14.49 -17.36 -5.53
N GLN A 263 13.93 -17.85 -6.64
CA GLN A 263 13.65 -19.25 -6.87
C GLN A 263 14.36 -19.72 -8.14
N GLU A 264 14.75 -21.00 -8.18
CA GLU A 264 15.33 -21.62 -9.36
C GLU A 264 14.51 -22.82 -9.80
N VAL A 265 14.37 -22.96 -11.12
CA VAL A 265 13.71 -24.06 -11.79
C VAL A 265 14.70 -24.63 -12.80
N THR A 266 15.16 -25.88 -12.62
CA THR A 266 16.17 -26.48 -13.48
C THR A 266 15.58 -27.63 -14.30
N TYR A 267 15.57 -27.47 -15.62
CA TYR A 267 15.30 -28.55 -16.58
C TYR A 267 16.60 -29.24 -16.89
N VAL A 268 16.65 -30.56 -16.66
CA VAL A 268 17.82 -31.39 -16.96
C VAL A 268 17.62 -32.08 -18.29
N TYR A 269 18.64 -32.05 -19.12
CA TYR A 269 18.62 -32.60 -20.47
C TYR A 269 19.68 -33.68 -20.66
N GLU A 270 19.36 -34.62 -21.52
CA GLU A 270 20.31 -35.61 -22.05
C GLU A 270 20.39 -35.50 -23.56
N ARG A 271 21.55 -35.89 -24.14
CA ARG A 271 21.72 -35.91 -25.57
C ARG A 271 20.79 -36.94 -26.20
N SER A 272 20.11 -36.55 -27.27
CA SER A 272 19.27 -37.43 -28.06
C SER A 272 20.10 -38.53 -28.73
N ASP A 273 19.51 -39.71 -28.94
CA ASP A 273 20.12 -40.72 -29.81
C ASP A 273 20.22 -40.17 -31.22
N ALA A 274 21.36 -40.42 -31.84
CA ALA A 274 21.61 -40.00 -33.20
C ALA A 274 20.99 -41.03 -34.20
N ALA A 275 20.74 -40.56 -35.41
CA ALA A 275 20.51 -41.45 -36.52
C ALA A 275 21.78 -42.28 -36.82
N LEU A 276 21.60 -43.42 -37.50
CA LEU A 276 22.67 -44.35 -37.79
C LEU A 276 23.75 -43.71 -38.71
N VAL A 277 25.00 -44.08 -38.43
CA VAL A 277 26.07 -43.90 -39.41
C VAL A 277 26.37 -45.30 -40.04
N ILE A 278 26.14 -45.42 -41.35
CA ILE A 278 26.27 -46.67 -42.09
C ILE A 278 27.59 -46.63 -42.81
N VAL A 279 28.55 -47.48 -42.41
CA VAL A 279 29.86 -47.63 -43.05
C VAL A 279 29.80 -48.72 -44.09
N ARG A 280 29.94 -48.40 -45.37
CA ARG A 280 29.89 -49.30 -46.50
C ARG A 280 31.29 -49.56 -47.05
N TYR A 281 31.47 -50.74 -47.61
CA TYR A 281 32.70 -51.23 -48.19
C TYR A 281 32.39 -51.68 -49.62
N GLU A 282 32.75 -50.87 -50.61
CA GLU A 282 32.30 -51.03 -51.99
C GLU A 282 33.52 -51.02 -52.95
N ASP A 283 33.38 -51.67 -54.12
CA ASP A 283 34.34 -51.54 -55.20
C ASP A 283 34.18 -50.18 -55.95
N MET A 284 34.94 -49.97 -57.01
CA MET A 284 34.89 -48.74 -57.81
C MET A 284 33.57 -48.63 -58.59
N GLU A 285 32.85 -49.71 -58.82
CA GLU A 285 31.55 -49.84 -59.48
C GLU A 285 30.39 -49.72 -58.51
N GLY A 286 30.65 -49.69 -57.21
CA GLY A 286 29.62 -49.57 -56.14
C GLY A 286 29.04 -50.88 -55.67
N ASN A 287 29.69 -52.04 -56.02
CA ASN A 287 29.24 -53.34 -55.50
C ASN A 287 29.74 -53.53 -54.10
N GLN A 288 28.86 -54.04 -53.21
CA GLN A 288 29.18 -54.28 -51.78
C GLN A 288 30.18 -55.46 -51.67
N LEU A 289 31.32 -55.24 -51.04
CA LEU A 289 32.38 -56.22 -50.80
C LEU A 289 32.31 -56.88 -49.41
N ALA A 290 31.71 -56.18 -48.41
CA ALA A 290 31.53 -56.70 -47.07
C ALA A 290 30.28 -56.08 -46.45
N GLU A 291 29.72 -56.79 -45.42
CA GLU A 291 28.57 -56.29 -44.65
C GLU A 291 28.87 -54.93 -44.06
N PRO A 292 27.92 -53.98 -44.17
CA PRO A 292 28.06 -52.64 -43.58
C PRO A 292 28.33 -52.71 -42.09
N THR A 293 29.05 -51.73 -41.56
CA THR A 293 29.21 -51.53 -40.14
C THR A 293 28.27 -50.38 -39.70
N ILE A 294 27.48 -50.63 -38.69
CA ILE A 294 26.54 -49.62 -38.12
C ILE A 294 27.20 -49.01 -36.89
N LEU A 295 27.35 -47.68 -36.93
CA LEU A 295 27.80 -46.92 -35.76
C LEU A 295 26.58 -46.21 -35.12
N ASN A 296 26.44 -46.33 -33.78
CA ASN A 296 25.41 -45.72 -32.99
C ASN A 296 26.07 -44.76 -32.00
N GLY A 297 25.40 -43.65 -31.70
CA GLY A 297 25.91 -42.68 -30.76
C GLY A 297 24.85 -41.66 -30.39
N LYS A 298 25.26 -40.62 -29.70
CA LYS A 298 24.41 -39.48 -29.32
C LYS A 298 24.71 -38.30 -30.23
N VAL A 299 23.71 -37.54 -30.58
CA VAL A 299 23.81 -36.32 -31.42
C VAL A 299 24.93 -35.40 -30.90
N GLY A 300 25.81 -34.96 -31.81
CA GLY A 300 26.91 -34.07 -31.50
C GLY A 300 28.15 -34.73 -30.91
N LEU A 301 28.14 -36.03 -30.60
CA LEU A 301 29.39 -36.75 -30.26
C LEU A 301 30.12 -37.17 -31.51
N SER A 302 31.46 -37.31 -31.42
CA SER A 302 32.31 -37.73 -32.53
C SER A 302 32.16 -39.24 -32.82
N TYR A 303 32.27 -39.62 -34.07
CA TYR A 303 32.47 -40.98 -34.51
C TYR A 303 33.75 -41.13 -35.34
N GLU A 304 34.30 -42.31 -35.31
CA GLU A 304 35.39 -42.74 -36.17
C GLU A 304 35.09 -44.09 -36.78
N SER A 305 35.24 -44.22 -38.07
CA SER A 305 35.09 -45.45 -38.78
C SER A 305 36.46 -45.90 -39.34
N ASN A 306 36.60 -47.19 -39.53
CA ASN A 306 37.83 -47.76 -40.08
C ASN A 306 37.51 -48.63 -41.31
N ALA A 307 38.44 -48.72 -42.24
CA ALA A 307 38.39 -49.62 -43.36
C ALA A 307 38.48 -51.08 -42.82
N LYS A 308 37.79 -52.01 -43.48
CA LYS A 308 37.95 -53.47 -43.26
C LYS A 308 39.04 -54.02 -44.12
N GLU A 309 39.76 -54.99 -43.59
CA GLU A 309 40.63 -55.86 -44.43
C GLU A 309 39.75 -56.83 -45.19
N ILE A 310 39.81 -56.83 -46.54
CA ILE A 310 39.02 -57.65 -47.41
C ILE A 310 40.00 -58.36 -48.32
N SER A 311 40.01 -59.71 -48.24
CA SER A 311 40.95 -60.58 -49.02
C SER A 311 40.85 -60.31 -50.55
N GLY A 312 41.99 -59.99 -51.18
CA GLY A 312 42.07 -59.65 -52.59
C GLY A 312 41.72 -58.17 -52.93
N TRP A 313 41.47 -57.32 -51.88
CA TRP A 313 41.12 -55.95 -52.12
C TRP A 313 41.92 -54.99 -51.23
N ARG A 314 42.31 -53.85 -51.76
CA ARG A 314 42.99 -52.80 -51.04
C ARG A 314 42.16 -51.52 -51.08
N VAL A 315 42.18 -50.73 -50.02
CA VAL A 315 41.54 -49.43 -49.98
C VAL A 315 42.13 -48.49 -51.02
N SER A 316 41.32 -48.09 -51.99
CA SER A 316 41.70 -47.13 -53.02
C SER A 316 41.34 -45.71 -52.66
N LYS A 317 40.28 -45.53 -51.83
CA LYS A 317 39.84 -44.20 -51.38
C LYS A 317 39.26 -44.27 -49.97
N THR A 318 39.87 -43.57 -49.06
CA THR A 318 39.33 -43.33 -47.72
C THR A 318 38.35 -42.17 -47.78
N PRO A 319 37.14 -42.34 -47.26
CA PRO A 319 36.12 -41.26 -47.26
C PRO A 319 36.53 -40.08 -46.38
N LYS A 320 36.19 -38.88 -46.80
CA LYS A 320 36.53 -37.64 -46.04
C LYS A 320 35.79 -37.58 -44.69
N ASN A 321 34.65 -38.25 -44.59
CA ASN A 321 33.83 -38.36 -43.39
C ASN A 321 34.06 -39.67 -42.64
N ALA A 322 35.25 -40.31 -42.79
CA ALA A 322 35.65 -41.43 -41.95
C ALA A 322 35.62 -41.11 -40.46
N LYS A 323 35.88 -39.82 -40.13
CA LYS A 323 35.65 -39.22 -38.82
C LYS A 323 34.64 -38.09 -38.97
N GLY A 324 33.69 -38.00 -38.07
CA GLY A 324 32.63 -36.97 -38.09
C GLY A 324 31.93 -36.83 -36.77
N THR A 325 30.77 -36.20 -36.79
CA THR A 325 29.87 -36.07 -35.64
C THR A 325 28.54 -36.71 -35.94
N PHE A 326 28.00 -37.47 -34.97
CA PHE A 326 26.67 -38.03 -35.04
C PHE A 326 25.64 -36.90 -35.16
N SER A 327 24.66 -37.09 -36.04
CA SER A 327 23.57 -36.16 -36.28
C SER A 327 22.20 -36.85 -36.17
N ASP A 328 21.13 -36.05 -36.27
CA ASP A 328 19.75 -36.52 -36.31
C ASP A 328 19.35 -37.14 -37.69
N ALA A 329 20.22 -37.00 -38.68
CA ALA A 329 20.06 -37.59 -40.02
C ALA A 329 20.99 -38.80 -40.22
N VAL A 330 20.50 -39.84 -40.93
CA VAL A 330 21.34 -40.99 -41.34
C VAL A 330 22.51 -40.50 -42.18
N GLN A 331 23.71 -40.98 -41.85
CA GLN A 331 24.96 -40.64 -42.53
C GLN A 331 25.57 -41.91 -43.15
N GLU A 332 26.16 -41.78 -44.33
CA GLU A 332 26.90 -42.86 -45.01
C GLU A 332 28.38 -42.53 -45.12
N VAL A 333 29.21 -43.53 -44.81
CA VAL A 333 30.66 -43.49 -44.94
C VAL A 333 31.06 -44.61 -45.87
N ILE A 334 31.61 -44.31 -47.06
CA ILE A 334 31.86 -45.30 -48.09
C ILE A 334 33.36 -45.42 -48.30
N TYR A 335 33.94 -46.56 -47.93
CA TYR A 335 35.30 -46.94 -48.27
C TYR A 335 35.28 -47.64 -49.64
N VAL A 336 36.07 -47.11 -50.59
CA VAL A 336 36.17 -47.65 -51.94
C VAL A 336 37.45 -48.44 -52.04
N TYR A 337 37.32 -49.66 -52.63
CA TYR A 337 38.42 -50.59 -52.79
C TYR A 337 38.72 -50.87 -54.27
N SER A 338 39.97 -51.21 -54.53
CA SER A 338 40.42 -51.77 -55.81
C SER A 338 40.98 -53.18 -55.63
N ALA A 339 40.75 -54.11 -56.58
CA ALA A 339 41.30 -55.43 -56.54
C ALA A 339 42.82 -55.38 -56.47
N ASP A 340 43.43 -56.30 -55.72
CA ASP A 340 44.89 -56.47 -55.74
C ASP A 340 45.28 -57.02 -57.14
N LYS A 341 46.29 -56.37 -57.74
CA LYS A 341 46.80 -56.90 -58.99
C LYS A 341 47.35 -58.30 -58.72
N GLU A 342 46.73 -59.36 -59.33
CA GLU A 342 47.36 -60.65 -59.42
C GLU A 342 48.72 -60.43 -60.17
N ASN A 343 49.80 -61.05 -59.61
CA ASN A 343 51.05 -61.18 -60.30
C ASN A 343 50.80 -62.06 -61.52
N GLU A 344 50.76 -61.45 -62.72
CA GLU A 344 50.91 -62.25 -63.91
C GLU A 344 52.33 -62.82 -63.92
N PRO A 345 52.48 -64.17 -64.28
CA PRO A 345 53.77 -64.84 -64.38
C PRO A 345 54.54 -64.23 -65.57
N GLY A 346 55.79 -63.93 -65.38
CA GLY A 346 56.70 -63.29 -66.32
C GLY A 346 56.85 -64.05 -67.60
N GLU A 347 56.76 -63.32 -68.72
CA GLU A 347 57.43 -63.79 -70.01
C GLU A 347 58.77 -63.08 -70.10
N ASP A 348 59.80 -64.01 -70.17
CA ASP A 348 61.24 -63.75 -70.46
C ASP A 348 61.45 -63.60 -71.95
N SER A 349 62.13 -62.51 -72.36
CA SER A 349 63.08 -62.47 -73.48
C SER A 349 63.49 -61.03 -73.72
N GLY A 350 64.72 -60.69 -73.45
CA GLY A 350 65.95 -60.90 -74.10
C GLY A 350 66.44 -59.71 -74.79
N LYS A 351 67.62 -59.23 -74.35
CA LYS A 351 68.66 -58.53 -75.09
C LYS A 351 68.30 -57.19 -75.79
N ASP A 352 69.03 -56.12 -75.64
CA ASP A 352 70.44 -55.86 -75.77
C ASP A 352 70.75 -54.41 -75.23
N THR A 353 71.91 -54.32 -74.61
CA THR A 353 72.71 -53.15 -74.35
C THR A 353 73.34 -52.69 -75.65
N PRO A 354 74.10 -51.56 -75.86
CA PRO A 354 74.60 -50.62 -74.82
C PRO A 354 74.64 -49.11 -75.19
N GLU A 355 75.37 -48.43 -74.35
CA GLU A 355 76.13 -47.19 -74.51
C GLU A 355 75.47 -45.85 -74.30
N SER A 356 75.90 -45.25 -73.22
CA SER A 356 77.04 -44.33 -73.11
C SER A 356 76.62 -42.88 -73.46
N GLU A 357 76.88 -41.95 -72.81
CA GLU A 357 77.88 -41.21 -72.04
C GLU A 357 77.25 -39.96 -71.39
N ASN A 358 77.59 -39.79 -70.14
CA ASN A 358 78.50 -38.73 -69.70
C ASN A 358 78.00 -37.24 -69.82
N LYS A 359 77.79 -36.61 -68.82
CA LYS A 359 78.66 -35.69 -68.06
C LYS A 359 77.84 -34.84 -67.05
N THR A 360 78.27 -34.98 -65.88
CA THR A 360 78.34 -33.91 -64.84
C THR A 360 79.11 -32.67 -65.38
N PRO A 361 79.28 -31.55 -64.71
CA PRO A 361 78.99 -31.25 -63.31
C PRO A 361 78.49 -29.77 -63.05
N ASP A 362 78.60 -29.50 -61.86
CA ASP A 362 78.89 -28.25 -61.12
C ASP A 362 77.74 -27.38 -60.70
N GLU A 363 77.64 -27.34 -59.42
CA GLU A 363 78.20 -26.41 -58.42
C GLU A 363 77.35 -25.14 -58.33
N GLU A 364 77.08 -24.54 -57.32
CA GLU A 364 77.56 -24.42 -55.93
C GLU A 364 76.48 -23.73 -55.08
N ASN A 365 76.40 -24.17 -53.89
CA ASN A 365 76.79 -23.37 -52.73
C ASN A 365 75.84 -22.28 -52.23
N GLY A 366 75.64 -22.44 -51.02
CA GLY A 366 75.74 -21.41 -50.05
C GLY A 366 74.58 -21.42 -49.07
N ASN A 367 74.71 -22.27 -48.05
CA ASN A 367 75.08 -21.88 -46.71
C ASN A 367 74.33 -20.65 -46.23
N SER A 368 73.64 -20.71 -45.18
CA SER A 368 74.07 -20.82 -43.80
C SER A 368 72.93 -20.35 -42.87
N SER A 369 72.64 -21.20 -41.94
CA SER A 369 72.78 -20.88 -40.53
C SER A 369 71.96 -19.74 -39.93
N GLY A 370 71.32 -20.10 -38.92
CA GLY A 370 71.40 -19.39 -37.65
C GLY A 370 70.07 -18.95 -37.07
N ASN A 371 69.56 -19.74 -36.29
CA ASN A 371 69.61 -19.62 -34.81
C ASN A 371 68.90 -18.40 -34.18
N ASN A 372 68.01 -18.76 -33.36
CA ASN A 372 67.88 -18.29 -32.02
C ASN A 372 67.10 -17.03 -31.65
N SER A 373 66.20 -17.30 -30.83
CA SER A 373 65.95 -16.70 -29.51
C SER A 373 65.19 -15.40 -29.40
N LYS A 374 64.29 -15.64 -28.45
CA LYS A 374 63.92 -14.77 -27.31
C LYS A 374 62.96 -13.60 -27.53
N GLN A 375 61.85 -13.84 -26.90
CA GLN A 375 61.29 -12.97 -25.82
C GLN A 375 61.44 -11.46 -26.01
N THR A 376 60.33 -10.78 -25.99
CA THR A 376 60.06 -9.88 -24.87
C THR A 376 58.61 -9.36 -24.90
N ASN A 377 58.05 -9.52 -23.80
CA ASN A 377 56.99 -8.78 -23.14
C ASN A 377 57.02 -7.28 -23.44
N THR A 378 55.88 -6.69 -23.78
CA THR A 378 55.59 -5.33 -23.29
C THR A 378 54.08 -5.14 -23.12
N GLN A 379 53.73 -4.97 -21.87
CA GLN A 379 52.47 -4.39 -21.42
C GLN A 379 52.34 -2.97 -21.94
N THR A 380 51.15 -2.61 -22.37
CA THR A 380 50.74 -1.22 -22.22
C THR A 380 49.31 -1.17 -21.71
N LYS A 381 49.22 -0.70 -20.48
CA LYS A 381 48.00 -0.20 -19.85
C LYS A 381 47.50 1.00 -20.64
N SER A 382 46.23 1.08 -20.87
CA SER A 382 45.56 2.37 -20.96
C SER A 382 44.21 2.31 -20.22
N LYS A 383 44.22 3.10 -19.19
CA LYS A 383 43.04 3.58 -18.44
C LYS A 383 42.23 4.49 -19.35
N ASN A 384 40.92 4.44 -19.20
CA ASN A 384 40.05 5.63 -19.16
C ASN A 384 38.66 5.17 -18.72
N LYS A 385 38.24 5.50 -17.53
CA LYS A 385 37.70 6.77 -17.02
C LYS A 385 36.31 7.07 -17.57
N LEU A 386 35.34 6.90 -16.66
CA LEU A 386 33.97 7.45 -16.69
C LEU A 386 34.02 8.98 -16.79
N PRO A 387 33.00 9.61 -17.32
CA PRO A 387 32.55 10.87 -16.77
C PRO A 387 31.12 10.79 -16.23
N ALA A 388 31.00 11.40 -15.08
CA ALA A 388 29.78 11.81 -14.47
C ALA A 388 29.34 13.17 -15.02
N THR A 389 28.05 13.43 -14.78
CA THR A 389 27.37 14.73 -14.63
C THR A 389 27.03 15.55 -15.88
N GLY A 390 25.76 15.75 -15.97
CA GLY A 390 25.19 17.07 -15.81
C GLY A 390 24.80 17.83 -17.06
N GLU A 391 23.61 18.25 -17.02
CA GLU A 391 23.01 19.47 -17.53
C GLU A 391 22.04 19.39 -18.70
N GLN A 392 20.95 20.04 -18.41
CA GLN A 392 19.81 20.46 -19.18
C GLN A 392 20.17 21.03 -20.57
N LEU A 393 19.27 20.88 -21.49
CA LEU A 393 18.75 21.99 -22.31
C LEU A 393 17.53 21.57 -23.14
N THR A 394 16.46 22.22 -22.81
CA THR A 394 15.42 22.85 -23.67
C THR A 394 15.17 22.34 -25.08
N GLY A 395 13.92 21.90 -25.28
CA GLY A 395 13.04 22.47 -26.28
C GLY A 395 13.15 22.01 -27.71
N GLN A 396 12.17 21.24 -28.17
CA GLN A 396 11.39 21.63 -29.33
C GLN A 396 10.15 20.73 -29.53
N ARG A 397 9.05 21.38 -29.78
CA ARG A 397 7.75 20.88 -30.18
C ARG A 397 7.81 20.04 -31.46
N ILE A 398 7.07 18.93 -31.48
CA ILE A 398 6.35 18.52 -32.70
C ILE A 398 4.96 18.05 -32.29
N MET A 399 3.99 18.71 -32.90
CA MET A 399 2.55 18.41 -32.91
C MET A 399 2.28 17.02 -33.49
N GLY A 400 1.18 16.43 -33.00
CA GLY A 400 0.38 15.62 -33.88
C GLY A 400 -0.23 14.39 -33.24
N PHE A 401 -1.45 14.46 -32.88
CA PHE A 401 -2.65 13.71 -33.20
C PHE A 401 -3.54 13.51 -31.97
N LEU A 402 -4.61 14.30 -31.98
CA LEU A 402 -5.83 14.07 -31.21
C LEU A 402 -6.42 12.70 -31.60
N GLY A 403 -6.60 11.85 -30.63
CA GLY A 403 -7.50 10.72 -30.68
C GLY A 403 -8.47 10.83 -29.51
N VAL A 404 -9.63 11.41 -29.75
CA VAL A 404 -10.75 11.46 -28.82
C VAL A 404 -11.31 10.05 -28.70
N ILE A 405 -11.19 9.42 -27.53
CA ILE A 405 -11.98 8.24 -27.16
C ILE A 405 -12.99 8.69 -26.12
N THR A 406 -14.21 8.87 -26.57
CA THR A 406 -15.40 9.06 -25.76
C THR A 406 -15.75 7.72 -25.11
N VAL A 407 -15.54 7.59 -23.81
CA VAL A 407 -16.08 6.46 -23.05
C VAL A 407 -17.41 6.90 -22.45
N LEU A 408 -18.49 6.34 -23.01
CA LEU A 408 -19.85 6.41 -22.49
C LEU A 408 -19.93 5.65 -21.16
N PHE A 409 -20.13 6.36 -20.05
CA PHE A 409 -20.58 5.79 -18.80
C PHE A 409 -22.07 5.46 -18.89
N SER A 410 -22.39 4.19 -18.96
CA SER A 410 -23.76 3.70 -18.75
C SER A 410 -23.99 3.54 -17.25
N PHE A 411 -24.78 4.44 -16.68
CA PHE A 411 -25.37 4.29 -15.35
C PHE A 411 -26.43 3.18 -15.40
N VAL A 412 -26.18 2.07 -14.76
CA VAL A 412 -27.23 1.08 -14.43
C VAL A 412 -27.74 1.40 -13.03
N VAL A 413 -28.90 2.03 -12.97
CA VAL A 413 -29.69 2.21 -11.75
C VAL A 413 -30.45 0.92 -11.49
N ILE A 414 -30.01 0.17 -10.48
CA ILE A 414 -30.81 -0.97 -9.98
C ILE A 414 -31.76 -0.47 -8.89
N LEU A 415 -33.01 -0.28 -9.29
CA LEU A 415 -34.13 -0.07 -8.39
C LEU A 415 -34.44 -1.39 -7.66
N ARG A 416 -34.08 -1.51 -6.38
CA ARG A 416 -34.62 -2.55 -5.49
C ARG A 416 -36.03 -2.19 -5.08
N ARG A 417 -37.03 -2.88 -5.65
CA ARG A 417 -38.40 -2.94 -5.17
C ARG A 417 -38.44 -3.66 -3.81
N LYS A 418 -38.81 -2.94 -2.74
CA LYS A 418 -39.30 -3.53 -1.50
C LYS A 418 -40.64 -4.19 -1.77
N ARG A 419 -40.70 -5.50 -1.64
CA ARG A 419 -41.98 -6.21 -1.43
C ARG A 419 -42.36 -6.08 0.03
N LYS A 420 -43.45 -5.42 0.31
CA LYS A 420 -44.27 -5.59 1.51
C LYS A 420 -44.93 -6.97 1.42
N THR A 421 -44.76 -7.78 2.41
CA THR A 421 -45.70 -8.88 2.74
C THR A 421 -46.31 -8.53 4.09
N GLU A 422 -47.58 -8.21 4.01
CA GLU A 422 -48.50 -8.28 5.13
C GLU A 422 -48.76 -9.78 5.43
N ASN A 423 -48.55 -10.15 6.68
CA ASN A 423 -49.50 -10.91 7.53
C ASN A 423 -48.96 -10.93 8.96
#